data_c330a2027c0094b643d0ef37e2655d09
#
_entry.id   c330a2027c0094b643d0ef37e2655d09
#
_cell.length_a   1.000
_cell.length_b   1.000
_cell.length_c   1.000
_cell.angle_alpha   90.00
_cell.angle_beta   90.00
_cell.angle_gamma   90.00
#
_symmetry.space_group_name_H-M   'P 1'
#
loop_
_entity.id
_entity.type
_entity.pdbx_description
1 polymer ?
#
loop_
_entity_poly.entity_id
_entity_poly.type
_entity_poly.pdbx_seq_one_letter_code
_entity_poly.pdbx_strand_id
1 'polypeptide(L)'
;MKKLKNGWVEGSVKEFLNLSDADMEYIETRRALSRLLKERRGRLRLSQVQVAARLHTSQSRVAKMEKADLTVSTDSLLQSLFRLGLRRKELAQAI
;
A
#
# COMPACT_ATOMS: atom_id res chain seq x y z
N MET A 1 -12.12 -23.04 -7.81
CA MET A 1 -11.92 -21.65 -7.44
C MET A 1 -11.52 -21.52 -5.99
N LYS A 2 -10.63 -20.62 -5.69
CA LYS A 2 -10.21 -20.38 -4.32
C LYS A 2 -11.17 -19.42 -3.63
N LYS A 3 -11.55 -19.75 -2.41
CA LYS A 3 -12.38 -18.85 -1.60
C LYS A 3 -11.51 -17.91 -0.79
N LEU A 4 -11.88 -16.66 -0.75
CA LEU A 4 -11.28 -15.69 0.16
C LEU A 4 -11.94 -15.79 1.52
N LYS A 5 -11.26 -15.26 2.56
CA LYS A 5 -11.75 -15.30 3.93
C LYS A 5 -13.12 -14.64 4.12
N ASN A 6 -13.43 -13.66 3.30
CA ASN A 6 -14.70 -12.93 3.35
C ASN A 6 -15.80 -13.58 2.51
N GLY A 7 -15.59 -14.79 2.03
CA GLY A 7 -16.56 -15.49 1.20
C GLY A 7 -16.47 -15.21 -0.28
N TRP A 8 -15.68 -14.23 -0.70
CA TRP A 8 -15.45 -13.98 -2.11
C TRP A 8 -14.55 -15.05 -2.71
N VAL A 9 -14.77 -15.28 -3.99
CA VAL A 9 -13.96 -16.22 -4.74
C VAL A 9 -12.94 -15.41 -5.53
N GLU A 10 -11.67 -15.55 -5.20
CA GLU A 10 -10.57 -14.83 -5.84
C GLU A 10 -10.61 -14.97 -7.36
N GLY A 11 -10.81 -16.18 -7.84
CA GLY A 11 -10.91 -16.45 -9.27
C GLY A 11 -12.02 -15.69 -9.95
N SER A 12 -13.16 -15.45 -9.25
CA SER A 12 -14.28 -14.70 -9.81
C SER A 12 -13.93 -13.23 -10.06
N VAL A 13 -13.25 -12.59 -9.11
CA VAL A 13 -12.83 -11.20 -9.27
C VAL A 13 -11.81 -11.10 -10.41
N LYS A 14 -10.84 -11.98 -10.43
CA LYS A 14 -9.80 -12.04 -11.46
C LYS A 14 -10.42 -12.23 -12.85
N GLU A 15 -11.35 -13.20 -12.97
CA GLU A 15 -12.03 -13.49 -14.21
C GLU A 15 -12.89 -12.32 -14.67
N PHE A 16 -13.67 -11.73 -13.76
CA PHE A 16 -14.55 -10.62 -14.04
C PHE A 16 -13.78 -9.41 -14.59
N LEU A 17 -12.62 -9.11 -14.00
CA LEU A 17 -11.78 -7.98 -14.38
C LEU A 17 -10.76 -8.36 -15.46
N ASN A 18 -10.72 -9.62 -15.86
CA ASN A 18 -9.76 -10.13 -16.83
C ASN A 18 -8.31 -9.82 -16.44
N LEU A 19 -7.99 -10.03 -15.15
CA LEU A 19 -6.66 -9.76 -14.62
C LEU A 19 -5.75 -10.97 -14.79
N SER A 20 -4.49 -10.72 -15.13
CA SER A 20 -3.46 -11.75 -15.16
C SER A 20 -2.93 -12.03 -13.76
N ASP A 21 -2.14 -13.09 -13.61
CA ASP A 21 -1.45 -13.37 -12.35
C ASP A 21 -0.49 -12.24 -11.99
N ALA A 22 0.18 -11.67 -12.98
CA ALA A 22 1.06 -10.53 -12.76
C ALA A 22 0.30 -9.31 -12.24
N ASP A 23 -0.90 -9.06 -12.78
CA ASP A 23 -1.75 -7.97 -12.30
C ASP A 23 -2.15 -8.17 -10.84
N MET A 24 -2.48 -9.41 -10.48
CA MET A 24 -2.84 -9.74 -9.10
C MET A 24 -1.66 -9.54 -8.15
N GLU A 25 -0.47 -9.94 -8.56
CA GLU A 25 0.76 -9.72 -7.78
C GLU A 25 1.03 -8.23 -7.59
N TYR A 26 0.82 -7.45 -8.62
CA TYR A 26 1.00 -6.00 -8.55
C TYR A 26 0.01 -5.36 -7.57
N ILE A 27 -1.26 -5.74 -7.64
CA ILE A 27 -2.30 -5.23 -6.74
C ILE A 27 -1.96 -5.58 -5.27
N GLU A 28 -1.56 -6.82 -5.02
CA GLU A 28 -1.18 -7.26 -3.68
C GLU A 28 0.04 -6.52 -3.16
N THR A 29 1.01 -6.26 -4.04
CA THR A 29 2.20 -5.48 -3.68
C THR A 29 1.82 -4.05 -3.30
N ARG A 30 0.96 -3.40 -4.07
CA ARG A 30 0.49 -2.06 -3.75
C ARG A 30 -0.20 -2.01 -2.38
N ARG A 31 -1.06 -2.99 -2.11
CA ARG A 31 -1.74 -3.10 -0.82
C ARG A 31 -0.76 -3.27 0.33
N ALA A 32 0.26 -4.11 0.11
CA ALA A 32 1.30 -4.33 1.12
C ALA A 32 2.06 -3.03 1.40
N LEU A 33 2.42 -2.27 0.38
CA LEU A 33 3.12 -0.99 0.53
C LEU A 33 2.26 0.02 1.31
N SER A 34 0.97 0.10 1.01
CA SER A 34 0.06 0.99 1.71
C SER A 34 -0.08 0.61 3.18
N ARG A 35 -0.18 -0.68 3.47
CA ARG A 35 -0.23 -1.20 4.84
C ARG A 35 1.04 -0.88 5.60
N LEU A 36 2.20 -1.06 4.96
CA LEU A 36 3.49 -0.73 5.56
C LEU A 36 3.59 0.75 5.92
N LEU A 37 3.09 1.62 5.06
CA LEU A 37 3.10 3.05 5.31
C LEU A 37 2.28 3.39 6.56
N LYS A 38 1.11 2.82 6.68
CA LYS A 38 0.25 3.01 7.85
C LYS A 38 0.91 2.47 9.12
N GLU A 39 1.50 1.29 9.05
CA GLU A 39 2.22 0.68 10.17
C GLU A 39 3.42 1.52 10.58
N ARG A 40 4.18 2.00 9.62
CA ARG A 40 5.36 2.84 9.88
C ARG A 40 4.94 4.14 10.57
N ARG A 41 3.87 4.75 10.10
CA ARG A 41 3.31 5.94 10.75
C ARG A 41 2.94 5.65 12.21
N GLY A 42 2.28 4.53 12.45
CA GLY A 42 1.90 4.12 13.81
C GLY A 42 3.10 3.92 14.72
N ARG A 43 4.16 3.28 14.22
CA ARG A 43 5.38 3.07 14.99
C ARG A 43 6.09 4.37 15.34
N LEU A 44 6.04 5.32 14.43
CA LEU A 44 6.62 6.64 14.66
C LEU A 44 5.70 7.54 15.51
N ARG A 45 4.51 7.07 15.82
CA ARG A 45 3.49 7.80 16.59
C ARG A 45 3.14 9.15 15.97
N LEU A 46 3.03 9.15 14.64
CA LEU A 46 2.70 10.33 13.88
C LEU A 46 1.25 10.29 13.41
N SER A 47 0.62 11.46 13.36
CA SER A 47 -0.67 11.61 12.68
C SER A 47 -0.44 11.68 11.17
N GLN A 48 -1.52 11.55 10.39
CA GLN A 48 -1.44 11.75 8.94
C GLN A 48 -0.95 13.16 8.59
N VAL A 49 -1.36 14.17 9.36
CA VAL A 49 -0.92 15.54 9.16
C VAL A 49 0.58 15.68 9.37
N GLN A 50 1.11 15.04 10.41
CA GLN A 50 2.55 15.07 10.71
C GLN A 50 3.36 14.35 9.63
N VAL A 51 2.87 13.23 9.14
CA VAL A 51 3.51 12.51 8.02
C VAL A 51 3.48 13.38 6.76
N ALA A 52 2.34 14.02 6.50
CA ALA A 52 2.22 14.92 5.35
C ALA A 52 3.26 16.04 5.40
N ALA A 53 3.48 16.61 6.57
CA ALA A 53 4.50 17.64 6.74
C ALA A 53 5.91 17.10 6.44
N ARG A 54 6.24 15.93 6.95
CA ARG A 54 7.54 15.29 6.69
C ARG A 54 7.76 14.95 5.22
N LEU A 55 6.70 14.56 4.53
CA LEU A 55 6.76 14.17 3.12
C LEU A 55 6.55 15.35 2.18
N HIS A 56 6.33 16.54 2.71
CA HIS A 56 6.04 17.74 1.92
C HIS A 56 4.83 17.54 0.99
N THR A 57 3.78 16.99 1.55
CA THR A 57 2.54 16.72 0.82
C THR A 57 1.33 17.05 1.68
N SER A 58 0.13 16.78 1.19
CA SER A 58 -1.10 17.04 1.91
C SER A 58 -1.54 15.84 2.76
N GLN A 59 -2.29 16.11 3.83
CA GLN A 59 -2.89 15.04 4.63
C GLN A 59 -3.83 14.18 3.80
N SER A 60 -4.57 14.80 2.89
CA SER A 60 -5.46 14.09 1.96
C SER A 60 -4.69 13.07 1.12
N ARG A 61 -3.50 13.42 0.65
CA ARG A 61 -2.67 12.51 -0.13
C ARG A 61 -2.14 11.35 0.72
N VAL A 62 -1.75 11.63 1.97
CA VAL A 62 -1.32 10.57 2.90
C VAL A 62 -2.47 9.59 3.15
N ALA A 63 -3.68 10.10 3.35
CA ALA A 63 -4.85 9.24 3.52
C ALA A 63 -5.09 8.34 2.31
N LYS A 64 -4.92 8.87 1.09
CA LYS A 64 -5.03 8.08 -0.14
C LYS A 64 -3.95 7.02 -0.24
N MET A 65 -2.72 7.35 0.13
CA MET A 65 -1.62 6.38 0.15
C MET A 65 -1.93 5.20 1.06
N GLU A 66 -2.48 5.46 2.23
CA GLU A 66 -2.80 4.42 3.21
C GLU A 66 -3.99 3.54 2.80
N LYS A 67 -4.80 4.02 1.86
CA LYS A 67 -5.95 3.28 1.33
C LYS A 67 -5.65 2.57 0.00
N ALA A 68 -4.42 2.60 -0.46
CA ALA A 68 -4.03 2.05 -1.75
C ALA A 68 -4.84 2.64 -2.91
N ASP A 69 -5.16 3.92 -2.82
CA ASP A 69 -5.90 4.64 -3.86
C ASP A 69 -5.11 4.59 -5.18
N LEU A 70 -5.79 4.28 -6.27
CA LEU A 70 -5.17 4.11 -7.58
C LEU A 70 -4.57 5.38 -8.15
N THR A 71 -4.94 6.55 -7.63
CA THR A 71 -4.35 7.83 -8.06
C THR A 71 -2.95 8.05 -7.49
N VAL A 72 -2.54 7.21 -6.53
CA VAL A 72 -1.19 7.28 -5.95
C VAL A 72 -0.32 6.24 -6.63
N SER A 73 0.82 6.65 -7.16
CA SER A 73 1.74 5.75 -7.83
C SER A 73 2.51 4.86 -6.84
N THR A 74 2.95 3.71 -7.32
CA THR A 74 3.82 2.82 -6.54
C THR A 74 5.12 3.53 -6.16
N ASP A 75 5.67 4.34 -7.06
CA ASP A 75 6.86 5.16 -6.77
C ASP A 75 6.64 6.07 -5.57
N SER A 76 5.48 6.73 -5.52
CA SER A 76 5.16 7.60 -4.39
C SER A 76 5.10 6.83 -3.07
N LEU A 77 4.53 5.63 -3.09
CA LEU A 77 4.49 4.77 -1.90
C LEU A 77 5.89 4.38 -1.45
N LEU A 78 6.73 3.93 -2.37
CA LEU A 78 8.10 3.51 -2.06
C LEU A 78 8.92 4.67 -1.53
N GLN A 79 8.91 5.81 -2.22
CA GLN A 79 9.67 6.98 -1.79
C GLN A 79 9.22 7.47 -0.42
N SER A 80 7.92 7.47 -0.16
CA SER A 80 7.37 7.88 1.13
C SER A 80 7.84 6.97 2.25
N LEU A 81 7.84 5.65 2.02
CA LEU A 81 8.34 4.69 3.00
C LEU A 81 9.80 4.92 3.35
N PHE A 82 10.64 5.14 2.33
CA PHE A 82 12.06 5.39 2.55
C PHE A 82 12.30 6.72 3.27
N ARG A 83 11.52 7.75 2.94
CA ARG A 83 11.59 9.04 3.64
C ARG A 83 11.16 8.94 5.10
N LEU A 84 10.29 7.99 5.42
CA LEU A 84 9.91 7.71 6.80
C LEU A 84 10.86 6.73 7.50
N GLY A 85 11.97 6.41 6.87
CA GLY A 85 13.04 5.63 7.47
C GLY A 85 12.97 4.13 7.27
N LEU A 86 12.05 3.64 6.44
CA LEU A 86 12.03 2.22 6.11
C LEU A 86 13.26 1.88 5.25
N ARG A 87 13.90 0.77 5.53
CA ARG A 87 15.07 0.33 4.77
C ARG A 87 14.67 -0.79 3.80
N ARG A 88 15.47 -0.93 2.73
CA ARG A 88 15.21 -1.96 1.72
C ARG A 88 15.08 -3.36 2.31
N LYS A 89 15.90 -3.67 3.31
CA LYS A 89 15.86 -4.96 4.00
C LYS A 89 14.51 -5.20 4.67
N GLU A 90 14.00 -4.20 5.34
CA GLU A 90 12.69 -4.27 5.99
C GLU A 90 11.58 -4.42 4.96
N LEU A 91 11.67 -3.69 3.86
CA LEU A 91 10.72 -3.78 2.76
C LEU A 91 10.68 -5.19 2.18
N ALA A 92 11.84 -5.76 1.90
CA ALA A 92 11.95 -7.11 1.32
C ALA A 92 11.35 -8.18 2.22
N GLN A 93 11.45 -8.01 3.54
CA GLN A 93 10.89 -8.95 4.50
C GLN A 93 9.37 -8.82 4.65
N ALA A 94 8.81 -7.66 4.33
CA ALA A 94 7.42 -7.36 4.58
C ALA A 94 6.49 -7.61 3.38
N ILE A 95 7.05 -7.73 2.19
CA ILE A 95 6.24 -7.96 0.98
C ILE A 95 6.49 -9.32 0.33
#